data_65a3ca11de49e834bff8e0894399cad2
#
_entry.id   65a3ca11de49e834bff8e0894399cad2
#
_cell.length_a   1.000
_cell.length_b   1.000
_cell.length_c   1.000
_cell.angle_alpha   90.00
_cell.angle_beta   90.00
_cell.angle_gamma   90.00
#
_symmetry.space_group_name_H-M   'P 1'
#
loop_
_entity.id
_entity.type
_entity.pdbx_description
1 polymer ?
#
loop_
_entity_poly.entity_id
_entity_poly.type
_entity_poly.pdbx_seq_one_letter_code
_entity_poly.pdbx_strand_id
1 'polypeptide(L)'
;MKTGNSNMVYALFSLGVLAAVGAVYTAAIGWLWFRQERLLFEPTPLPADHVLCTDPDVHELTIDVPGAKLSAAHLRLPDPRGVVFFLHGNSGNLLDCLVDLDAFREVNFDVVMFDYRGYGKSTGCIASEEQLRADVRYVWEYFAKQYEGKRVVIAGQSLGTALAAGLGAELTAADRPPALTLLVSPYSSMRALADEVYPWVPRQVLRYPLHTAEHAARLSGPLMLFHGDKDELIGIHHSERLCITVPQAQLLRVEGAGHGDVHKFPSFRKALAGALGCL
;
A
#
# COMPACT_ATOMS: atom_id res chain seq x y z
N MET A 1 29.34 46.05 -40.58
CA MET A 1 27.89 45.72 -40.35
C MET A 1 27.56 44.21 -40.54
N LYS A 2 28.47 43.24 -40.19
CA LYS A 2 28.20 41.79 -40.32
C LYS A 2 27.97 41.04 -39.01
N THR A 3 28.23 41.64 -37.83
CA THR A 3 28.16 40.95 -36.52
C THR A 3 26.73 40.91 -35.96
N GLY A 4 25.80 41.76 -36.33
CA GLY A 4 24.43 41.77 -35.81
C GLY A 4 23.59 40.59 -36.30
N ASN A 5 23.82 40.08 -37.51
CA ASN A 5 23.03 39.01 -38.10
C ASN A 5 23.34 37.63 -37.49
N SER A 6 24.61 37.39 -37.14
CA SER A 6 25.01 36.15 -36.45
C SER A 6 24.40 36.01 -35.06
N ASN A 7 24.41 37.08 -34.26
CA ASN A 7 23.85 37.04 -32.89
C ASN A 7 22.33 36.78 -32.91
N MET A 8 21.61 37.35 -33.88
CA MET A 8 20.18 37.10 -34.09
C MET A 8 19.87 35.67 -34.48
N VAL A 9 20.69 35.06 -35.34
CA VAL A 9 20.54 33.65 -35.75
C VAL A 9 20.79 32.71 -34.57
N TYR A 10 21.82 32.93 -33.76
CA TYR A 10 22.07 32.17 -32.54
C TYR A 10 20.94 32.35 -31.52
N ALA A 11 20.41 33.53 -31.33
CA ALA A 11 19.29 33.79 -30.43
C ALA A 11 18.02 33.01 -30.85
N LEU A 12 17.68 33.06 -32.14
CA LEU A 12 16.54 32.33 -32.70
C LEU A 12 16.73 30.80 -32.58
N PHE A 13 17.93 30.29 -32.85
CA PHE A 13 18.26 28.87 -32.68
C PHE A 13 18.13 28.45 -31.20
N SER A 14 18.70 29.22 -30.26
CA SER A 14 18.60 28.95 -28.84
C SER A 14 17.14 28.98 -28.35
N LEU A 15 16.34 29.94 -28.82
CA LEU A 15 14.90 30.00 -28.50
C LEU A 15 14.15 28.77 -29.04
N GLY A 16 14.48 28.32 -30.26
CA GLY A 16 13.92 27.11 -30.84
C GLY A 16 14.24 25.85 -30.05
N VAL A 17 15.49 25.71 -29.58
CA VAL A 17 15.92 24.60 -28.74
C VAL A 17 15.17 24.62 -27.41
N LEU A 18 15.10 25.78 -26.75
CA LEU A 18 14.36 25.90 -25.48
C LEU A 18 12.87 25.56 -25.63
N ALA A 19 12.25 26.02 -26.72
CA ALA A 19 10.86 25.69 -27.02
C ALA A 19 10.66 24.17 -27.24
N ALA A 20 11.58 23.51 -27.96
CA ALA A 20 11.54 22.08 -28.17
C ALA A 20 11.70 21.29 -26.84
N VAL A 21 12.66 21.69 -26.01
CA VAL A 21 12.88 21.08 -24.67
C VAL A 21 11.63 21.27 -23.81
N GLY A 22 11.06 22.47 -23.80
CA GLY A 22 9.82 22.76 -23.07
C GLY A 22 8.64 21.91 -23.54
N ALA A 23 8.49 21.72 -24.85
CA ALA A 23 7.44 20.88 -25.42
C ALA A 23 7.60 19.40 -25.04
N VAL A 24 8.84 18.85 -25.11
CA VAL A 24 9.15 17.47 -24.70
C VAL A 24 8.88 17.29 -23.21
N TYR A 25 9.32 18.21 -22.37
CA TYR A 25 9.06 18.18 -20.93
C TYR A 25 7.57 18.18 -20.62
N THR A 26 6.80 19.09 -21.23
CA THR A 26 5.34 19.18 -21.04
C THR A 26 4.64 17.89 -21.50
N ALA A 27 5.07 17.32 -22.62
CA ALA A 27 4.55 16.04 -23.13
C ALA A 27 4.84 14.88 -22.15
N ALA A 28 6.06 14.84 -21.59
CA ALA A 28 6.45 13.83 -20.59
C ALA A 28 5.63 13.96 -19.30
N ILE A 29 5.41 15.18 -18.81
CA ILE A 29 4.56 15.43 -17.65
C ILE A 29 3.11 15.03 -17.93
N GLY A 30 2.57 15.40 -19.09
CA GLY A 30 1.23 14.99 -19.50
C GLY A 30 1.10 13.47 -19.59
N TRP A 31 2.10 12.78 -20.15
CA TRP A 31 2.13 11.33 -20.23
C TRP A 31 2.13 10.69 -18.83
N LEU A 32 2.94 11.17 -17.91
CA LEU A 32 2.97 10.72 -16.51
C LEU A 32 1.60 10.92 -15.85
N TRP A 33 0.97 12.08 -16.03
CA TRP A 33 -0.35 12.38 -15.48
C TRP A 33 -1.41 11.35 -15.91
N PHE A 34 -1.45 11.01 -17.21
CA PHE A 34 -2.44 10.09 -17.76
C PHE A 34 -2.11 8.61 -17.57
N ARG A 35 -0.88 8.30 -17.15
CA ARG A 35 -0.42 6.90 -17.01
C ARG A 35 -0.15 6.49 -15.56
N GLN A 36 -0.43 7.35 -14.58
CA GLN A 36 -0.10 7.06 -13.17
C GLN A 36 -0.71 5.76 -12.68
N GLU A 37 -1.96 5.47 -12.99
CA GLU A 37 -2.61 4.24 -12.56
C GLU A 37 -1.84 3.00 -13.05
N ARG A 38 -1.35 3.03 -14.28
CA ARG A 38 -0.56 1.92 -14.86
C ARG A 38 0.86 1.82 -14.32
N LEU A 39 1.38 2.90 -13.76
CA LEU A 39 2.72 2.94 -13.15
C LEU A 39 2.68 2.57 -11.67
N LEU A 40 1.58 2.88 -10.99
CA LEU A 40 1.41 2.66 -9.56
C LEU A 40 0.74 1.32 -9.24
N PHE A 41 -0.12 0.81 -10.14
CA PHE A 41 -0.91 -0.38 -9.93
C PHE A 41 -0.62 -1.41 -11.03
N GLU A 42 -0.16 -2.57 -10.63
CA GLU A 42 0.22 -3.67 -11.51
C GLU A 42 -0.66 -4.91 -11.24
N PRO A 43 -1.97 -4.82 -11.52
CA PRO A 43 -2.89 -5.91 -11.26
C PRO A 43 -2.58 -7.12 -12.14
N THR A 44 -2.72 -8.31 -11.56
CA THR A 44 -2.76 -9.58 -12.30
C THR A 44 -4.20 -10.10 -12.25
N PRO A 45 -5.03 -9.86 -13.28
CA PRO A 45 -6.41 -10.32 -13.32
C PRO A 45 -6.50 -11.85 -13.37
N LEU A 46 -7.55 -12.40 -12.74
CA LEU A 46 -7.89 -13.82 -12.76
C LEU A 46 -9.26 -14.03 -13.41
N PRO A 47 -9.48 -15.19 -14.05
CA PRO A 47 -10.81 -15.61 -14.48
C PRO A 47 -11.80 -15.61 -13.30
N ALA A 48 -13.07 -15.28 -13.56
CA ALA A 48 -14.09 -15.19 -12.51
C ALA A 48 -14.36 -16.54 -11.81
N ASP A 49 -14.12 -17.63 -12.49
CA ASP A 49 -14.29 -19.01 -12.00
C ASP A 49 -13.01 -19.59 -11.38
N HIS A 50 -11.92 -18.80 -11.31
CA HIS A 50 -10.68 -19.23 -10.66
C HIS A 50 -10.90 -19.46 -9.16
N VAL A 51 -10.51 -20.63 -8.65
CA VAL A 51 -10.53 -20.94 -7.23
C VAL A 51 -9.27 -20.38 -6.57
N LEU A 52 -9.42 -19.45 -5.63
CA LEU A 52 -8.28 -18.80 -4.97
C LEU A 52 -7.53 -19.77 -4.04
N CYS A 53 -8.28 -20.59 -3.31
CA CYS A 53 -7.68 -21.52 -2.34
C CYS A 53 -8.59 -22.73 -2.15
N THR A 54 -7.99 -23.91 -1.93
CA THR A 54 -8.70 -25.16 -1.60
C THR A 54 -8.71 -25.46 -0.11
N ASP A 55 -8.13 -24.58 0.70
CA ASP A 55 -8.10 -24.69 2.15
C ASP A 55 -9.53 -24.51 2.72
N PRO A 56 -10.06 -25.46 3.50
CA PRO A 56 -11.43 -25.42 4.00
C PRO A 56 -11.70 -24.24 4.94
N ASP A 57 -10.68 -23.69 5.59
CA ASP A 57 -10.82 -22.57 6.51
C ASP A 57 -10.81 -21.21 5.78
N VAL A 58 -10.45 -21.19 4.49
CA VAL A 58 -10.39 -19.97 3.66
C VAL A 58 -11.66 -19.85 2.83
N HIS A 59 -12.48 -18.85 3.14
CA HIS A 59 -13.74 -18.59 2.47
C HIS A 59 -13.57 -17.46 1.44
N GLU A 60 -13.85 -17.77 0.18
CA GLU A 60 -13.94 -16.76 -0.86
C GLU A 60 -15.24 -15.99 -0.78
N LEU A 61 -15.19 -14.68 -0.97
CA LEU A 61 -16.32 -13.77 -0.92
C LEU A 61 -16.26 -12.77 -2.07
N THR A 62 -17.41 -12.27 -2.44
CA THR A 62 -17.53 -11.11 -3.33
C THR A 62 -18.25 -10.00 -2.59
N ILE A 63 -17.65 -8.83 -2.49
CA ILE A 63 -18.17 -7.69 -1.76
C ILE A 63 -18.57 -6.62 -2.77
N ASP A 64 -19.85 -6.24 -2.76
CA ASP A 64 -20.35 -5.17 -3.62
C ASP A 64 -19.94 -3.81 -3.04
N VAL A 65 -19.28 -3.01 -3.88
CA VAL A 65 -18.94 -1.62 -3.59
C VAL A 65 -19.52 -0.71 -4.68
N PRO A 66 -19.66 0.59 -4.47
CA PRO A 66 -20.19 1.48 -5.50
C PRO A 66 -19.44 1.35 -6.83
N GLY A 67 -20.10 0.79 -7.86
CA GLY A 67 -19.57 0.64 -9.21
C GLY A 67 -18.60 -0.53 -9.44
N ALA A 68 -18.40 -1.44 -8.47
CA ALA A 68 -17.58 -2.63 -8.63
C ALA A 68 -17.96 -3.76 -7.68
N LYS A 69 -17.38 -4.95 -7.95
CA LYS A 69 -17.41 -6.12 -7.08
C LYS A 69 -15.98 -6.47 -6.71
N LEU A 70 -15.67 -6.57 -5.43
CA LEU A 70 -14.34 -6.87 -4.93
C LEU A 70 -14.27 -8.33 -4.47
N SER A 71 -13.26 -9.04 -4.94
CA SER A 71 -12.95 -10.40 -4.50
C SER A 71 -12.21 -10.35 -3.18
N ALA A 72 -12.63 -11.13 -2.22
CA ALA A 72 -12.05 -11.22 -0.89
C ALA A 72 -11.81 -12.66 -0.48
N ALA A 73 -10.83 -12.87 0.39
CA ALA A 73 -10.55 -14.12 1.05
C ALA A 73 -10.56 -13.92 2.57
N HIS A 74 -11.21 -14.82 3.27
CA HIS A 74 -11.38 -14.77 4.70
C HIS A 74 -10.96 -16.10 5.33
N LEU A 75 -9.80 -16.13 5.98
CA LEU A 75 -9.41 -17.22 6.89
C LEU A 75 -10.29 -17.11 8.14
N ARG A 76 -11.11 -18.12 8.41
CA ARG A 76 -12.03 -18.21 9.56
C ARG A 76 -11.64 -19.36 10.45
N LEU A 77 -11.26 -19.04 11.69
CA LEU A 77 -10.86 -20.00 12.69
C LEU A 77 -11.94 -20.18 13.75
N PRO A 78 -11.98 -21.30 14.48
CA PRO A 78 -12.86 -21.49 15.62
C PRO A 78 -12.51 -20.51 16.74
N ASP A 79 -13.50 -19.73 17.18
CA ASP A 79 -13.40 -18.72 18.25
C ASP A 79 -12.12 -17.88 18.21
N PRO A 80 -11.91 -17.08 17.10
CA PRO A 80 -10.69 -16.33 16.93
C PRO A 80 -10.54 -15.24 18.00
N ARG A 81 -9.32 -14.98 18.41
CA ARG A 81 -8.96 -13.89 19.34
C ARG A 81 -9.19 -12.52 18.73
N GLY A 82 -9.11 -12.43 17.42
CA GLY A 82 -9.27 -11.19 16.66
C GLY A 82 -9.16 -11.42 15.16
N VAL A 83 -8.99 -10.33 14.44
CA VAL A 83 -8.82 -10.32 12.99
C VAL A 83 -7.62 -9.48 12.57
N VAL A 84 -6.89 -9.96 11.58
CA VAL A 84 -5.94 -9.17 10.80
C VAL A 84 -6.60 -8.78 9.48
N PHE A 85 -6.87 -7.49 9.30
CA PHE A 85 -7.33 -6.93 8.03
C PHE A 85 -6.10 -6.53 7.23
N PHE A 86 -5.77 -7.32 6.22
CA PHE A 86 -4.53 -7.22 5.46
C PHE A 86 -4.75 -6.55 4.10
N LEU A 87 -3.93 -5.54 3.80
CA LEU A 87 -3.94 -4.75 2.57
C LEU A 87 -2.65 -5.02 1.80
N HIS A 88 -2.78 -5.64 0.64
CA HIS A 88 -1.64 -6.10 -0.17
C HIS A 88 -0.91 -4.97 -0.90
N GLY A 89 0.20 -5.31 -1.55
CA GLY A 89 1.03 -4.41 -2.34
C GLY A 89 0.41 -3.98 -3.68
N ASN A 90 1.22 -3.34 -4.51
CA ASN A 90 0.79 -2.77 -5.79
C ASN A 90 0.75 -3.77 -6.95
N SER A 91 1.30 -4.97 -6.80
CA SER A 91 1.38 -5.99 -7.87
C SER A 91 0.68 -7.28 -7.47
N GLY A 92 0.39 -8.12 -8.47
CA GLY A 92 -0.16 -9.46 -8.27
C GLY A 92 -1.64 -9.51 -7.97
N ASN A 93 -2.04 -10.35 -7.05
CA ASN A 93 -3.41 -10.54 -6.55
C ASN A 93 -3.41 -11.34 -5.24
N LEU A 94 -4.59 -11.73 -4.73
CA LEU A 94 -4.72 -12.48 -3.47
C LEU A 94 -3.96 -13.80 -3.43
N LEU A 95 -3.67 -14.47 -4.55
CA LEU A 95 -2.90 -15.72 -4.55
C LEU A 95 -1.51 -15.54 -3.96
N ASP A 96 -0.91 -14.36 -4.16
CA ASP A 96 0.41 -14.04 -3.63
C ASP A 96 0.38 -13.85 -2.09
N CYS A 97 -0.80 -13.57 -1.53
CA CYS A 97 -1.00 -13.30 -0.11
C CYS A 97 -1.44 -14.53 0.68
N LEU A 98 -2.03 -15.53 0.00
CA LEU A 98 -2.59 -16.73 0.65
C LEU A 98 -1.54 -17.81 0.99
N VAL A 99 -0.25 -17.51 0.80
CA VAL A 99 0.83 -18.52 0.89
C VAL A 99 1.33 -18.81 2.30
N ASP A 100 1.02 -18.02 3.32
CA ASP A 100 1.57 -18.18 4.68
C ASP A 100 0.55 -17.83 5.77
N LEU A 101 -0.59 -18.53 5.75
CA LEU A 101 -1.66 -18.32 6.72
C LEU A 101 -1.40 -19.06 8.07
N ASP A 102 -0.43 -19.98 8.11
CA ASP A 102 -0.17 -20.78 9.31
C ASP A 102 0.30 -19.92 10.49
N ALA A 103 1.06 -18.87 10.23
CA ALA A 103 1.48 -17.93 11.28
C ALA A 103 0.29 -17.27 12.02
N PHE A 104 -0.82 -17.08 11.34
CA PHE A 104 -2.04 -16.52 11.94
C PHE A 104 -2.88 -17.60 12.65
N ARG A 105 -2.88 -18.85 12.11
CA ARG A 105 -3.50 -19.99 12.78
C ARG A 105 -2.86 -20.28 14.13
N GLU A 106 -1.52 -20.26 14.21
CA GLU A 106 -0.77 -20.51 15.44
C GLU A 106 -1.15 -19.57 16.58
N VAL A 107 -1.54 -18.34 16.27
CA VAL A 107 -1.95 -17.32 17.25
C VAL A 107 -3.46 -17.13 17.33
N ASN A 108 -4.23 -17.93 16.58
CA ASN A 108 -5.69 -17.91 16.50
C ASN A 108 -6.28 -16.54 16.14
N PHE A 109 -5.78 -15.96 15.04
CA PHE A 109 -6.34 -14.75 14.42
C PHE A 109 -6.92 -15.07 13.06
N ASP A 110 -8.15 -14.63 12.81
CA ASP A 110 -8.71 -14.59 11.46
C ASP A 110 -7.91 -13.63 10.58
N VAL A 111 -7.95 -13.87 9.27
CA VAL A 111 -7.35 -12.94 8.30
C VAL A 111 -8.37 -12.60 7.23
N VAL A 112 -8.58 -11.32 7.01
CA VAL A 112 -9.38 -10.79 5.91
C VAL A 112 -8.46 -10.04 4.95
N MET A 113 -8.51 -10.38 3.69
CA MET A 113 -7.81 -9.71 2.61
C MET A 113 -8.70 -9.61 1.37
N PHE A 114 -8.47 -8.62 0.52
CA PHE A 114 -9.23 -8.46 -0.71
C PHE A 114 -8.39 -7.87 -1.82
N ASP A 115 -8.77 -8.18 -3.05
CA ASP A 115 -8.20 -7.60 -4.26
C ASP A 115 -8.80 -6.22 -4.53
N TYR A 116 -7.96 -5.21 -4.77
CA TYR A 116 -8.41 -3.89 -5.22
C TYR A 116 -9.05 -3.99 -6.61
N ARG A 117 -9.73 -2.93 -7.04
CA ARG A 117 -10.35 -2.89 -8.39
C ARG A 117 -9.36 -3.25 -9.49
N GLY A 118 -9.74 -4.19 -10.34
CA GLY A 118 -8.93 -4.70 -11.43
C GLY A 118 -7.91 -5.77 -11.05
N TYR A 119 -7.69 -6.04 -9.76
CA TYR A 119 -6.83 -7.11 -9.27
C TYR A 119 -7.61 -8.41 -9.16
N GLY A 120 -6.95 -9.54 -9.42
CA GLY A 120 -7.52 -10.88 -9.29
C GLY A 120 -8.89 -10.99 -9.96
N LYS A 121 -9.90 -11.36 -9.18
CA LYS A 121 -11.30 -11.45 -9.66
C LYS A 121 -12.11 -10.18 -9.42
N SER A 122 -11.51 -9.12 -8.85
CA SER A 122 -12.18 -7.84 -8.64
C SER A 122 -12.45 -7.10 -9.94
N THR A 123 -13.65 -6.53 -10.07
CA THR A 123 -14.07 -5.77 -11.24
C THR A 123 -13.71 -4.29 -11.15
N GLY A 124 -13.87 -3.56 -12.26
CA GLY A 124 -13.63 -2.12 -12.32
C GLY A 124 -12.16 -1.76 -12.44
N CYS A 125 -11.84 -0.49 -12.19
CA CYS A 125 -10.48 0.03 -12.20
C CYS A 125 -10.32 1.11 -11.11
N ILE A 126 -9.11 1.29 -10.61
CA ILE A 126 -8.75 2.36 -9.67
C ILE A 126 -8.73 3.67 -10.46
N ALA A 127 -9.48 4.67 -10.02
CA ALA A 127 -9.60 5.97 -10.68
C ALA A 127 -9.09 7.14 -9.82
N SER A 128 -9.02 6.97 -8.49
CA SER A 128 -8.48 7.97 -7.56
C SER A 128 -8.07 7.32 -6.24
N GLU A 129 -7.22 8.01 -5.48
CA GLU A 129 -6.86 7.62 -4.10
C GLU A 129 -8.09 7.59 -3.19
N GLU A 130 -8.99 8.57 -3.34
CA GLU A 130 -10.21 8.64 -2.55
C GLU A 130 -11.12 7.42 -2.78
N GLN A 131 -11.29 6.99 -4.05
CA GLN A 131 -12.03 5.78 -4.37
C GLN A 131 -11.39 4.55 -3.74
N LEU A 132 -10.07 4.41 -3.88
CA LEU A 132 -9.33 3.28 -3.32
C LEU A 132 -9.50 3.21 -1.79
N ARG A 133 -9.40 4.34 -1.10
CA ARG A 133 -9.64 4.42 0.35
C ARG A 133 -11.09 4.16 0.72
N ALA A 134 -12.04 4.61 -0.08
CA ALA A 134 -13.45 4.31 0.12
C ALA A 134 -13.72 2.80 0.02
N ASP A 135 -13.14 2.11 -0.97
CA ASP A 135 -13.27 0.67 -1.11
C ASP A 135 -12.69 -0.08 0.10
N VAL A 136 -11.51 0.31 0.60
CA VAL A 136 -10.92 -0.24 1.83
C VAL A 136 -11.90 -0.11 3.00
N ARG A 137 -12.53 1.05 3.14
CA ARG A 137 -13.51 1.32 4.20
C ARG A 137 -14.77 0.47 4.04
N TYR A 138 -15.32 0.34 2.84
CA TYR A 138 -16.48 -0.51 2.55
C TYR A 138 -16.23 -1.97 2.92
N VAL A 139 -15.07 -2.50 2.52
CA VAL A 139 -14.70 -3.89 2.85
C VAL A 139 -14.52 -4.04 4.35
N TRP A 140 -13.84 -3.10 5.01
CA TRP A 140 -13.71 -3.13 6.48
C TRP A 140 -15.08 -3.13 7.19
N GLU A 141 -15.96 -2.22 6.83
CA GLU A 141 -17.29 -2.12 7.48
C GLU A 141 -18.16 -3.37 7.23
N TYR A 142 -17.97 -4.07 6.12
CA TYR A 142 -18.60 -5.36 5.87
C TYR A 142 -18.23 -6.40 6.94
N PHE A 143 -16.96 -6.42 7.37
CA PHE A 143 -16.47 -7.37 8.37
C PHE A 143 -16.56 -6.85 9.82
N ALA A 144 -16.55 -5.57 10.04
CA ALA A 144 -16.36 -4.95 11.36
C ALA A 144 -17.32 -5.49 12.43
N LYS A 145 -18.60 -5.73 12.09
CA LYS A 145 -19.61 -6.27 13.03
C LYS A 145 -19.29 -7.68 13.52
N GLN A 146 -18.58 -8.49 12.74
CA GLN A 146 -18.19 -9.85 13.11
C GLN A 146 -17.12 -9.87 14.19
N TYR A 147 -16.38 -8.76 14.33
CA TYR A 147 -15.25 -8.61 15.25
C TYR A 147 -15.52 -7.59 16.35
N GLU A 148 -16.77 -7.24 16.58
CA GLU A 148 -17.13 -6.38 17.71
C GLU A 148 -16.71 -7.02 19.04
N GLY A 149 -15.95 -6.26 19.86
CA GLY A 149 -15.38 -6.75 21.10
C GLY A 149 -14.15 -7.65 20.98
N LYS A 150 -13.68 -7.96 19.74
CA LYS A 150 -12.45 -8.71 19.47
C LYS A 150 -11.28 -7.79 19.12
N ARG A 151 -10.06 -8.34 19.08
CA ARG A 151 -8.85 -7.59 18.70
C ARG A 151 -8.84 -7.34 17.19
N VAL A 152 -8.68 -6.09 16.80
CA VAL A 152 -8.56 -5.69 15.39
C VAL A 152 -7.13 -5.27 15.12
N VAL A 153 -6.51 -5.90 14.14
CA VAL A 153 -5.18 -5.55 13.63
C VAL A 153 -5.33 -5.09 12.19
N ILE A 154 -4.84 -3.91 11.87
CA ILE A 154 -4.79 -3.43 10.49
C ILE A 154 -3.36 -3.61 9.99
N ALA A 155 -3.20 -4.38 8.94
CA ALA A 155 -1.90 -4.69 8.36
C ALA A 155 -1.81 -4.25 6.90
N GLY A 156 -0.64 -3.81 6.46
CA GLY A 156 -0.42 -3.47 5.06
C GLY A 156 1.02 -3.74 4.63
N GLN A 157 1.17 -4.09 3.36
CA GLN A 157 2.47 -4.30 2.72
C GLN A 157 2.67 -3.31 1.58
N SER A 158 3.86 -2.70 1.47
CA SER A 158 4.20 -1.80 0.36
C SER A 158 3.12 -0.74 0.15
N LEU A 159 2.46 -0.69 -1.02
CA LEU A 159 1.29 0.17 -1.30
C LEU A 159 0.25 0.12 -0.17
N GLY A 160 -0.08 -1.08 0.30
CA GLY A 160 -1.08 -1.30 1.35
C GLY A 160 -0.76 -0.63 2.68
N THR A 161 0.49 -0.24 2.93
CA THR A 161 0.90 0.43 4.18
C THR A 161 0.25 1.80 4.36
N ALA A 162 0.11 2.57 3.25
CA ALA A 162 -0.58 3.85 3.29
C ALA A 162 -2.08 3.69 3.54
N LEU A 163 -2.68 2.65 2.95
CA LEU A 163 -4.08 2.32 3.13
C LEU A 163 -4.35 1.84 4.57
N ALA A 164 -3.45 1.00 5.10
CA ALA A 164 -3.52 0.51 6.48
C ALA A 164 -3.40 1.66 7.50
N ALA A 165 -2.42 2.54 7.33
CA ALA A 165 -2.28 3.73 8.17
C ALA A 165 -3.50 4.64 8.06
N GLY A 166 -4.05 4.83 6.85
CA GLY A 166 -5.24 5.63 6.59
C GLY A 166 -6.48 5.07 7.30
N LEU A 167 -6.77 3.78 7.13
CA LEU A 167 -7.90 3.12 7.82
C LEU A 167 -7.71 3.15 9.34
N GLY A 168 -6.51 2.84 9.84
CA GLY A 168 -6.20 2.89 11.28
C GLY A 168 -6.43 4.29 11.88
N ALA A 169 -6.05 5.36 11.15
CA ALA A 169 -6.30 6.74 11.56
C ALA A 169 -7.80 7.09 11.57
N GLU A 170 -8.56 6.61 10.58
CA GLU A 170 -10.03 6.78 10.53
C GLU A 170 -10.73 6.07 11.70
N LEU A 171 -10.31 4.84 12.01
CA LEU A 171 -10.83 4.07 13.14
C LEU A 171 -10.46 4.73 14.48
N THR A 172 -9.24 5.27 14.60
CA THR A 172 -8.83 6.04 15.78
C THR A 172 -9.71 7.27 15.97
N ALA A 173 -9.97 8.02 14.90
CA ALA A 173 -10.83 9.20 14.95
C ALA A 173 -12.31 8.86 15.28
N ALA A 174 -12.73 7.63 15.02
CA ALA A 174 -14.06 7.10 15.36
C ALA A 174 -14.11 6.43 16.76
N ASP A 175 -13.09 6.64 17.60
CA ASP A 175 -12.97 6.02 18.93
C ASP A 175 -12.97 4.48 18.92
N ARG A 176 -12.49 3.89 17.84
CA ARG A 176 -12.32 2.44 17.63
C ARG A 176 -10.90 2.10 17.18
N PRO A 177 -9.86 2.55 17.90
CA PRO A 177 -8.47 2.36 17.46
C PRO A 177 -8.16 0.87 17.28
N PRO A 178 -7.40 0.48 16.23
CA PRO A 178 -6.92 -0.88 16.11
C PRO A 178 -6.03 -1.25 17.30
N ALA A 179 -6.09 -2.51 17.73
CA ALA A 179 -5.23 -3.04 18.79
C ALA A 179 -3.75 -3.01 18.38
N LEU A 180 -3.49 -3.08 17.07
CA LEU A 180 -2.15 -2.98 16.49
C LEU A 180 -2.26 -2.55 15.02
N THR A 181 -1.35 -1.70 14.55
CA THR A 181 -1.13 -1.44 13.13
C THR A 181 0.22 -2.03 12.73
N LEU A 182 0.24 -2.85 11.66
CA LEU A 182 1.44 -3.50 11.12
C LEU A 182 1.73 -2.96 9.72
N LEU A 183 2.93 -2.46 9.49
CA LEU A 183 3.34 -1.99 8.17
C LEU A 183 4.62 -2.71 7.73
N VAL A 184 4.55 -3.41 6.59
CA VAL A 184 5.67 -4.17 6.01
C VAL A 184 6.20 -3.44 4.79
N SER A 185 7.49 -3.12 4.79
CA SER A 185 8.18 -2.32 3.76
C SER A 185 7.46 -1.00 3.45
N PRO A 186 7.14 -0.17 4.47
CA PRO A 186 6.40 1.06 4.26
C PRO A 186 7.26 2.17 3.66
N TYR A 187 6.60 3.05 2.89
CA TYR A 187 7.13 4.35 2.50
C TYR A 187 6.46 5.47 3.32
N SER A 188 7.18 6.59 3.54
CA SER A 188 6.65 7.72 4.31
C SER A 188 5.51 8.46 3.60
N SER A 189 5.58 8.54 2.27
CA SER A 189 4.50 8.92 1.35
C SER A 189 4.91 8.54 -0.08
N MET A 190 3.95 8.31 -0.97
CA MET A 190 4.25 8.10 -2.40
C MET A 190 4.94 9.32 -3.00
N ARG A 191 4.63 10.51 -2.49
CA ARG A 191 5.35 11.74 -2.86
C ARG A 191 6.84 11.66 -2.55
N ALA A 192 7.20 11.25 -1.33
CA ALA A 192 8.60 11.16 -0.93
C ALA A 192 9.36 10.14 -1.81
N LEU A 193 8.73 9.00 -2.08
CA LEU A 193 9.29 7.98 -2.96
C LEU A 193 9.42 8.49 -4.41
N ALA A 194 8.41 9.22 -4.92
CA ALA A 194 8.47 9.82 -6.24
C ALA A 194 9.52 10.93 -6.35
N ASP A 195 9.72 11.75 -5.32
CA ASP A 195 10.76 12.78 -5.28
C ASP A 195 12.19 12.14 -5.34
N GLU A 196 12.36 10.92 -4.81
CA GLU A 196 13.65 10.19 -4.87
C GLU A 196 13.92 9.59 -6.26
N VAL A 197 12.89 9.04 -6.89
CA VAL A 197 13.02 8.35 -8.20
C VAL A 197 12.90 9.33 -9.37
N TYR A 198 12.05 10.33 -9.25
CA TYR A 198 11.70 11.31 -10.30
C TYR A 198 11.80 12.76 -9.80
N PRO A 199 12.98 13.26 -9.37
CA PRO A 199 13.13 14.59 -8.76
C PRO A 199 12.78 15.74 -9.70
N TRP A 200 12.70 15.49 -11.01
CA TRP A 200 12.35 16.46 -12.04
C TRP A 200 10.84 16.59 -12.27
N VAL A 201 10.00 15.73 -11.63
CA VAL A 201 8.54 15.76 -11.77
C VAL A 201 7.94 16.74 -10.74
N PRO A 202 7.15 17.74 -11.19
CA PRO A 202 6.47 18.64 -10.27
C PRO A 202 5.53 17.89 -9.34
N ARG A 203 5.52 18.27 -8.07
CA ARG A 203 4.72 17.61 -7.02
C ARG A 203 3.22 17.58 -7.31
N GLN A 204 2.73 18.57 -8.03
CA GLN A 204 1.31 18.72 -8.41
C GLN A 204 0.85 17.64 -9.42
N VAL A 205 1.79 16.97 -10.07
CA VAL A 205 1.49 15.90 -11.03
C VAL A 205 1.01 14.63 -10.33
N LEU A 206 1.44 14.40 -9.08
CA LEU A 206 1.10 13.19 -8.34
C LEU A 206 -0.36 13.22 -7.88
N ARG A 207 -1.18 12.28 -8.40
CA ARG A 207 -2.61 12.11 -8.11
C ARG A 207 -2.87 11.18 -6.92
N TYR A 208 -1.88 10.37 -6.53
CA TYR A 208 -1.91 9.41 -5.44
C TYR A 208 -0.78 9.69 -4.44
N PRO A 209 -0.88 10.75 -3.63
CA PRO A 209 0.17 11.13 -2.69
C PRO A 209 0.37 10.13 -1.55
N LEU A 210 -0.64 9.34 -1.17
CA LEU A 210 -0.59 8.24 -0.21
C LEU A 210 0.25 8.60 1.04
N HIS A 211 -0.28 9.48 1.88
CA HIS A 211 0.41 10.12 3.01
C HIS A 211 0.55 9.20 4.23
N THR A 212 1.38 8.14 4.14
CA THR A 212 1.55 7.15 5.22
C THR A 212 1.94 7.80 6.55
N ALA A 213 2.94 8.69 6.54
CA ALA A 213 3.44 9.34 7.76
C ALA A 213 2.39 10.23 8.44
N GLU A 214 1.61 10.99 7.65
CA GLU A 214 0.55 11.85 8.19
C GLU A 214 -0.58 11.03 8.83
N HIS A 215 -0.93 9.89 8.23
CA HIS A 215 -1.91 8.98 8.79
C HIS A 215 -1.37 8.26 10.03
N ALA A 216 -0.14 7.75 9.96
CA ALA A 216 0.51 7.08 11.09
C ALA A 216 0.63 7.97 12.33
N ALA A 217 0.87 9.28 12.16
CA ALA A 217 0.90 10.26 13.25
C ALA A 217 -0.44 10.43 13.99
N ARG A 218 -1.55 9.97 13.38
CA ARG A 218 -2.90 10.04 13.98
C ARG A 218 -3.32 8.74 14.67
N LEU A 219 -2.48 7.71 14.62
CA LEU A 219 -2.73 6.45 15.32
C LEU A 219 -2.54 6.64 16.83
N SER A 220 -3.49 6.19 17.62
CA SER A 220 -3.37 6.17 19.07
C SER A 220 -2.88 4.82 19.61
N GLY A 221 -3.00 3.75 18.82
CA GLY A 221 -2.56 2.39 19.16
C GLY A 221 -1.09 2.10 18.80
N PRO A 222 -0.61 0.91 19.17
CA PRO A 222 0.73 0.45 18.80
C PRO A 222 0.92 0.42 17.28
N LEU A 223 2.12 0.81 16.82
CA LEU A 223 2.54 0.75 15.43
C LEU A 223 3.83 -0.07 15.34
N MET A 224 3.81 -1.14 14.54
CA MET A 224 4.97 -1.98 14.28
C MET A 224 5.33 -1.95 12.80
N LEU A 225 6.60 -1.69 12.52
CA LEU A 225 7.17 -1.61 11.18
C LEU A 225 8.11 -2.79 10.96
N PHE A 226 8.00 -3.44 9.83
CA PHE A 226 8.94 -4.45 9.36
C PHE A 226 9.58 -3.96 8.08
N HIS A 227 10.91 -3.99 7.98
CA HIS A 227 11.60 -3.55 6.77
C HIS A 227 12.86 -4.38 6.54
N GLY A 228 13.03 -4.87 5.31
CA GLY A 228 14.24 -5.53 4.86
C GLY A 228 15.40 -4.56 4.70
N ASP A 229 16.58 -4.91 5.18
CA ASP A 229 17.76 -4.04 5.04
C ASP A 229 18.37 -4.06 3.63
N LYS A 230 17.88 -4.98 2.76
CA LYS A 230 18.22 -5.09 1.34
C LYS A 230 17.07 -4.69 0.42
N ASP A 231 16.10 -3.94 0.94
CA ASP A 231 15.01 -3.40 0.12
C ASP A 231 15.56 -2.32 -0.82
N GLU A 232 15.68 -2.66 -2.11
CA GLU A 232 16.18 -1.76 -3.17
C GLU A 232 15.05 -0.92 -3.79
N LEU A 233 13.79 -1.26 -3.52
CA LEU A 233 12.64 -0.54 -4.06
C LEU A 233 12.22 0.60 -3.14
N ILE A 234 12.10 0.33 -1.84
CA ILE A 234 11.77 1.31 -0.81
C ILE A 234 12.86 1.24 0.25
N GLY A 235 13.73 2.24 0.29
CA GLY A 235 14.83 2.25 1.25
C GLY A 235 14.34 2.29 2.70
N ILE A 236 15.03 1.58 3.59
CA ILE A 236 14.68 1.47 5.02
C ILE A 236 14.56 2.83 5.74
N HIS A 237 15.21 3.86 5.20
CA HIS A 237 15.12 5.23 5.73
C HIS A 237 13.69 5.79 5.77
N HIS A 238 12.77 5.26 4.93
CA HIS A 238 11.34 5.59 5.03
C HIS A 238 10.73 5.11 6.34
N SER A 239 11.04 3.87 6.77
CA SER A 239 10.64 3.35 8.08
C SER A 239 11.28 4.12 9.23
N GLU A 240 12.55 4.49 9.12
CA GLU A 240 13.24 5.31 10.11
C GLU A 240 12.58 6.69 10.25
N ARG A 241 12.18 7.30 9.14
CA ARG A 241 11.41 8.55 9.13
C ARG A 241 10.04 8.40 9.79
N LEU A 242 9.37 7.26 9.60
CA LEU A 242 8.11 6.95 10.29
C LEU A 242 8.31 6.86 11.81
N CYS A 243 9.39 6.23 12.29
CA CYS A 243 9.74 6.18 13.72
C CYS A 243 10.03 7.58 14.31
N ILE A 244 10.60 8.50 13.53
CA ILE A 244 10.79 9.89 13.98
C ILE A 244 9.44 10.61 14.10
N THR A 245 8.53 10.37 13.13
CA THR A 245 7.19 11.00 13.10
C THR A 245 6.27 10.43 14.17
N VAL A 246 6.41 9.12 14.48
CA VAL A 246 5.58 8.37 15.44
C VAL A 246 6.50 7.71 16.46
N PRO A 247 6.84 8.40 17.56
CA PRO A 247 7.86 7.93 18.52
C PRO A 247 7.55 6.58 19.19
N GLN A 248 6.28 6.18 19.27
CA GLN A 248 5.85 4.86 19.78
C GLN A 248 5.97 3.74 18.74
N ALA A 249 6.32 4.04 17.49
CA ALA A 249 6.51 3.04 16.46
C ALA A 249 7.75 2.18 16.75
N GLN A 250 7.62 0.88 16.57
CA GLN A 250 8.70 -0.09 16.71
C GLN A 250 9.13 -0.58 15.34
N LEU A 251 10.39 -0.38 14.97
CA LEU A 251 10.96 -0.87 13.72
C LEU A 251 11.77 -2.14 13.97
N LEU A 252 11.34 -3.23 13.33
CA LEU A 252 12.12 -4.46 13.20
C LEU A 252 12.77 -4.49 11.82
N ARG A 253 14.11 -4.42 11.82
CA ARG A 253 14.92 -4.62 10.61
C ARG A 253 15.07 -6.11 10.36
N VAL A 254 14.69 -6.55 9.17
CA VAL A 254 14.81 -7.95 8.75
C VAL A 254 16.08 -8.08 7.93
N GLU A 255 17.14 -8.58 8.58
CA GLU A 255 18.47 -8.69 7.98
C GLU A 255 18.46 -9.64 6.78
N GLY A 256 19.00 -9.18 5.66
CA GLY A 256 19.09 -9.91 4.40
C GLY A 256 17.82 -9.88 3.55
N ALA A 257 16.69 -9.37 4.06
CA ALA A 257 15.45 -9.32 3.31
C ALA A 257 15.41 -8.16 2.31
N GLY A 258 14.87 -8.41 1.13
CA GLY A 258 14.49 -7.43 0.13
C GLY A 258 13.06 -6.93 0.30
N HIS A 259 12.50 -6.30 -0.76
CA HIS A 259 11.15 -5.73 -0.71
C HIS A 259 10.04 -6.77 -0.59
N GLY A 260 10.12 -7.84 -1.36
CA GLY A 260 9.02 -8.81 -1.54
C GLY A 260 9.14 -10.08 -0.70
N ASP A 261 10.18 -10.26 0.11
CA ASP A 261 10.46 -11.52 0.77
C ASP A 261 10.59 -11.45 2.30
N VAL A 262 10.32 -10.30 2.91
CA VAL A 262 10.32 -10.08 4.37
C VAL A 262 9.57 -11.19 5.11
N HIS A 263 8.41 -11.62 4.59
CA HIS A 263 7.57 -12.67 5.19
C HIS A 263 8.24 -14.06 5.25
N LYS A 264 9.26 -14.33 4.42
CA LYS A 264 9.98 -15.61 4.38
C LYS A 264 10.98 -15.77 5.53
N PHE A 265 11.33 -14.67 6.20
CA PHE A 265 12.37 -14.68 7.23
C PHE A 265 11.82 -15.12 8.60
N PRO A 266 12.53 -16.05 9.31
CA PRO A 266 12.10 -16.50 10.63
C PRO A 266 11.99 -15.38 11.67
N SER A 267 12.82 -14.34 11.57
CA SER A 267 12.78 -13.16 12.45
C SER A 267 11.46 -12.41 12.33
N PHE A 268 10.95 -12.24 11.10
CA PHE A 268 9.64 -11.65 10.84
C PHE A 268 8.52 -12.48 11.46
N ARG A 269 8.48 -13.80 11.15
CA ARG A 269 7.42 -14.70 11.63
C ARG A 269 7.37 -14.75 13.15
N LYS A 270 8.54 -14.86 13.79
CA LYS A 270 8.66 -14.85 15.26
C LYS A 270 8.15 -13.54 15.87
N ALA A 271 8.50 -12.40 15.28
CA ALA A 271 8.08 -11.10 15.78
C ALA A 271 6.58 -10.87 15.55
N LEU A 272 6.04 -11.28 14.37
CA LEU A 272 4.61 -11.22 14.07
C LEU A 272 3.81 -12.07 15.08
N ALA A 273 4.20 -13.33 15.29
CA ALA A 273 3.56 -14.22 16.26
C ALA A 273 3.64 -13.65 17.68
N GLY A 274 4.80 -13.08 18.08
CA GLY A 274 4.96 -12.43 19.37
C GLY A 274 4.05 -11.20 19.53
N ALA A 275 3.96 -10.35 18.53
CA ALA A 275 3.11 -9.15 18.55
C ALA A 275 1.62 -9.51 18.66
N LEU A 276 1.14 -10.48 17.86
CA LEU A 276 -0.24 -10.96 17.89
C LEU A 276 -0.53 -11.76 19.17
N GLY A 277 0.46 -12.52 19.67
CA GLY A 277 0.33 -13.31 20.89
C GLY A 277 0.15 -12.47 22.16
N CYS A 278 0.68 -11.23 22.17
CA CYS A 278 0.56 -10.29 23.27
C CYS A 278 -0.77 -9.51 23.30
N LEU A 279 -1.56 -9.53 22.22
CA LEU A 279 -2.90 -8.93 22.16
C LEU A 279 -3.95 -9.79 22.83
#